data_8e264a4253f14361193d64fca6b2f408
#
_entry.id   8e264a4253f14361193d64fca6b2f408
#
_cell.length_a   1.000
_cell.length_b   1.000
_cell.length_c   1.000
_cell.angle_alpha   90.00
_cell.angle_beta   90.00
_cell.angle_gamma   90.00
#
_symmetry.space_group_name_H-M   'P 1'
#
loop_
_entity.id
_entity.type
_entity.pdbx_description
1 polymer ?
#
loop_
_entity_poly.entity_id
_entity_poly.type
_entity_poly.pdbx_seq_one_letter_code
_entity_poly.pdbx_strand_id
1 'polypeptide(L)'
;MSRNKKLRLLVTTKCPHHCPLCCNNSWNFDELPRVNRWNYQQIMITGGEPLIHPIKVQLLTETIRSITDMQGTNPEIFLYTSICDSRLDRILDSVNGIVLTPHNKDDVERFLKTNSRFLEMKGVGYWHTISLRLNLFKDIKEMLPEGVDLSLWKVKDMEWIKDCPVPEGEDFRRIENLW
;
A
#
# COMPACT_ATOMS: atom_id res chain seq x y z
N MET A 1 5.48 -11.70 -25.76
CA MET A 1 5.69 -10.59 -24.82
C MET A 1 5.07 -10.96 -23.49
N SER A 2 5.86 -11.11 -22.44
CA SER A 2 5.33 -11.32 -21.09
C SER A 2 4.51 -10.10 -20.70
N ARG A 3 3.20 -10.24 -20.50
CA ARG A 3 2.37 -9.14 -20.01
C ARG A 3 2.73 -8.92 -18.54
N ASN A 4 3.11 -7.72 -18.17
CA ASN A 4 3.26 -7.37 -16.76
C ASN A 4 1.95 -7.69 -16.04
N LYS A 5 2.05 -8.58 -15.04
CA LYS A 5 0.88 -9.06 -14.32
C LYS A 5 0.45 -8.11 -13.21
N LYS A 6 1.32 -7.18 -12.83
CA LYS A 6 1.13 -6.25 -11.72
C LYS A 6 1.25 -4.81 -12.19
N LEU A 7 0.35 -3.97 -11.72
CA LEU A 7 0.41 -2.52 -11.90
C LEU A 7 0.82 -1.88 -10.57
N ARG A 8 1.90 -1.12 -10.58
CA ARG A 8 2.23 -0.15 -9.53
C ARG A 8 1.65 1.19 -9.96
N LEU A 9 0.64 1.68 -9.24
CA LEU A 9 -0.11 2.87 -9.60
C LEU A 9 0.21 4.02 -8.65
N LEU A 10 0.96 5.00 -9.17
CA LEU A 10 1.25 6.25 -8.46
C LEU A 10 0.02 7.15 -8.45
N VAL A 11 -0.45 7.54 -7.28
CA VAL A 11 -1.64 8.41 -7.13
C VAL A 11 -1.30 9.79 -6.56
N THR A 12 -0.21 9.93 -5.83
CA THR A 12 0.26 11.19 -5.25
C THR A 12 1.75 11.17 -5.04
N THR A 13 2.38 12.32 -5.07
CA THR A 13 3.79 12.51 -4.65
C THR A 13 3.89 13.11 -3.25
N LYS A 14 2.77 13.57 -2.68
CA LYS A 14 2.73 14.15 -1.33
C LYS A 14 2.93 13.06 -0.28
N CYS A 15 3.78 13.32 0.70
CA CYS A 15 4.06 12.41 1.80
C CYS A 15 4.45 13.21 3.05
N PRO A 16 3.99 12.83 4.25
CA PRO A 16 4.41 13.46 5.49
C PRO A 16 5.82 13.05 5.93
N HIS A 17 6.39 12.01 5.31
CA HIS A 17 7.72 11.51 5.62
C HIS A 17 8.79 12.09 4.69
N HIS A 18 10.02 12.18 5.20
CA HIS A 18 11.20 12.59 4.46
C HIS A 18 12.27 11.51 4.49
N CYS A 19 11.90 10.32 3.98
CA CYS A 19 12.78 9.16 3.98
C CYS A 19 14.00 9.41 3.07
N PRO A 20 15.25 9.15 3.54
CA PRO A 20 16.47 9.56 2.82
C PRO A 20 16.64 8.86 1.47
N LEU A 21 16.17 7.61 1.32
CA LEU A 21 16.24 6.83 0.07
C LEU A 21 14.85 6.63 -0.56
N CYS A 22 13.94 7.58 -0.35
CA CYS A 22 12.61 7.51 -0.93
C CYS A 22 12.65 7.67 -2.45
N CYS A 23 11.80 6.92 -3.15
CA CYS A 23 11.62 7.04 -4.61
C CYS A 23 11.28 8.47 -5.04
N ASN A 24 10.59 9.25 -4.20
CA ASN A 24 10.30 10.66 -4.48
C ASN A 24 11.55 11.53 -4.67
N ASN A 25 12.71 11.08 -4.20
CA ASN A 25 13.96 11.84 -4.31
C ASN A 25 14.72 11.57 -5.61
N SER A 26 14.42 10.46 -6.29
CA SER A 26 15.19 9.99 -7.45
C SER A 26 14.39 9.91 -8.74
N TRP A 27 13.05 9.84 -8.67
CA TRP A 27 12.20 9.68 -9.84
C TRP A 27 11.60 11.00 -10.31
N ASN A 28 11.62 11.23 -11.63
CA ASN A 28 10.78 12.24 -12.28
C ASN A 28 9.41 11.60 -12.59
N PHE A 29 8.45 11.76 -11.67
CA PHE A 29 7.13 11.14 -11.81
C PHE A 29 6.29 11.72 -12.94
N ASP A 30 6.62 12.91 -13.44
CA ASP A 30 5.92 13.50 -14.59
C ASP A 30 6.20 12.73 -15.89
N GLU A 31 7.34 12.06 -15.97
CA GLU A 31 7.72 11.21 -17.10
C GLU A 31 7.07 9.81 -17.06
N LEU A 32 6.48 9.41 -15.93
CA LEU A 32 5.79 8.12 -15.84
C LEU A 32 4.59 8.10 -16.79
N PRO A 33 4.44 7.00 -17.56
CA PRO A 33 3.28 6.84 -18.42
C PRO A 33 1.99 6.82 -17.58
N ARG A 34 0.94 7.44 -18.10
CA ARG A 34 -0.39 7.38 -17.49
C ARG A 34 -0.98 5.98 -17.64
N VAL A 35 -1.77 5.57 -16.66
CA VAL A 35 -2.52 4.33 -16.78
C VAL A 35 -3.56 4.48 -17.89
N ASN A 36 -3.59 3.52 -18.81
CA ASN A 36 -4.50 3.52 -19.97
C ASN A 36 -5.22 2.17 -20.14
N ARG A 37 -4.99 1.22 -19.23
CA ARG A 37 -5.62 -0.10 -19.22
C ARG A 37 -5.66 -0.65 -17.79
N TRP A 38 -6.58 -1.57 -17.51
CA TRP A 38 -6.79 -2.12 -16.17
C TRP A 38 -6.72 -3.65 -16.13
N ASN A 39 -6.34 -4.30 -17.21
CA ASN A 39 -6.26 -5.77 -17.32
C ASN A 39 -5.02 -6.38 -16.66
N TYR A 40 -4.80 -6.04 -15.40
CA TYR A 40 -3.76 -6.59 -14.54
C TYR A 40 -4.34 -7.65 -13.61
N GLN A 41 -3.50 -8.53 -13.08
CA GLN A 41 -3.88 -9.48 -12.03
C GLN A 41 -3.85 -8.81 -10.64
N GLN A 42 -2.96 -7.85 -10.45
CA GLN A 42 -2.80 -7.13 -9.20
C GLN A 42 -2.56 -5.65 -9.47
N ILE A 43 -3.21 -4.79 -8.71
CA ILE A 43 -3.04 -3.34 -8.75
C ILE A 43 -2.57 -2.88 -7.37
N MET A 44 -1.41 -2.24 -7.32
CA MET A 44 -0.80 -1.72 -6.10
C MET A 44 -0.91 -0.20 -6.10
N ILE A 45 -1.84 0.34 -5.32
CA ILE A 45 -1.99 1.79 -5.13
C ILE A 45 -0.85 2.26 -4.24
N THR A 46 -0.06 3.18 -4.75
CA THR A 46 1.17 3.68 -4.11
C THR A 46 1.36 5.17 -4.41
N GLY A 47 2.45 5.71 -3.94
CA GLY A 47 2.85 7.10 -4.20
C GLY A 47 3.75 7.62 -3.11
N GLY A 48 3.62 8.88 -2.77
CA GLY A 48 4.09 9.39 -1.49
C GLY A 48 3.35 8.68 -0.36
N GLU A 49 2.22 9.25 0.06
CA GLU A 49 1.34 8.59 1.04
C GLU A 49 -0.13 8.70 0.57
N PRO A 50 -0.69 7.65 -0.01
CA PRO A 50 -2.06 7.69 -0.54
C PRO A 50 -3.12 8.04 0.51
N LEU A 51 -2.96 7.59 1.77
CA LEU A 51 -3.95 7.80 2.84
C LEU A 51 -3.97 9.22 3.42
N ILE A 52 -3.18 10.15 2.92
CA ILE A 52 -3.47 11.58 3.17
C ILE A 52 -4.77 12.02 2.45
N HIS A 53 -5.23 11.23 1.47
CA HIS A 53 -6.46 11.44 0.71
C HIS A 53 -7.37 10.19 0.74
N PRO A 54 -7.85 9.73 1.91
CA PRO A 54 -8.55 8.43 2.03
C PRO A 54 -9.82 8.34 1.18
N ILE A 55 -10.58 9.43 1.04
CA ILE A 55 -11.77 9.47 0.18
C ILE A 55 -11.40 9.27 -1.30
N LYS A 56 -10.30 9.87 -1.75
CA LYS A 56 -9.85 9.69 -3.15
C LYS A 56 -9.37 8.25 -3.40
N VAL A 57 -8.71 7.63 -2.42
CA VAL A 57 -8.33 6.20 -2.51
C VAL A 57 -9.57 5.33 -2.64
N GLN A 58 -10.59 5.55 -1.79
CA GLN A 58 -11.84 4.80 -1.85
C GLN A 58 -12.52 4.96 -3.22
N LEU A 59 -12.73 6.18 -3.69
CA LEU A 59 -13.33 6.43 -5.00
C LEU A 59 -12.53 5.82 -6.15
N LEU A 60 -11.21 5.85 -6.07
CA LEU A 60 -10.35 5.21 -7.08
C LEU A 60 -10.54 3.68 -7.08
N THR A 61 -10.56 3.03 -5.92
CA THR A 61 -10.78 1.58 -5.83
C THR A 61 -12.14 1.19 -6.38
N GLU A 62 -13.19 1.92 -6.04
CA GLU A 62 -14.55 1.72 -6.57
C GLU A 62 -14.59 1.88 -8.11
N THR A 63 -13.90 2.90 -8.62
CA THR A 63 -13.78 3.15 -10.08
C THR A 63 -13.05 2.00 -10.77
N ILE A 64 -11.91 1.55 -10.20
CA ILE A 64 -11.16 0.40 -10.75
C ILE A 64 -12.06 -0.84 -10.78
N ARG A 65 -12.77 -1.15 -9.70
CA ARG A 65 -13.70 -2.28 -9.63
C ARG A 65 -14.76 -2.20 -10.73
N SER A 66 -15.42 -1.05 -10.85
CA SER A 66 -16.45 -0.85 -11.88
C SER A 66 -15.92 -1.08 -13.30
N ILE A 67 -14.74 -0.54 -13.62
CA ILE A 67 -14.13 -0.72 -14.95
C ILE A 67 -13.75 -2.18 -15.19
N THR A 68 -13.14 -2.82 -14.20
CA THR A 68 -12.64 -4.20 -14.34
C THR A 68 -13.77 -5.21 -14.39
N ASP A 69 -14.87 -4.98 -13.67
CA ASP A 69 -16.08 -5.80 -13.75
C ASP A 69 -16.71 -5.74 -15.16
N MET A 70 -16.79 -4.55 -15.75
CA MET A 70 -17.26 -4.39 -17.15
C MET A 70 -16.33 -5.09 -18.15
N GLN A 71 -15.05 -5.25 -17.83
CA GLN A 71 -14.06 -5.96 -18.67
C GLN A 71 -14.00 -7.47 -18.39
N GLY A 72 -14.80 -7.99 -17.43
CA GLY A 72 -14.74 -9.37 -16.99
C GLY A 72 -13.43 -9.75 -16.31
N THR A 73 -12.76 -8.78 -15.66
CA THR A 73 -11.52 -9.00 -14.91
C THR A 73 -11.75 -8.63 -13.44
N ASN A 74 -10.99 -9.25 -12.54
CA ASN A 74 -11.10 -8.97 -11.11
C ASN A 74 -9.70 -8.95 -10.48
N PRO A 75 -8.96 -7.84 -10.65
CA PRO A 75 -7.63 -7.71 -10.07
C PRO A 75 -7.67 -7.65 -8.55
N GLU A 76 -6.66 -8.22 -7.91
CA GLU A 76 -6.42 -7.92 -6.49
C GLU A 76 -5.91 -6.49 -6.34
N ILE A 77 -6.55 -5.70 -5.47
CA ILE A 77 -6.13 -4.33 -5.18
C ILE A 77 -5.44 -4.29 -3.81
N PHE A 78 -4.20 -3.81 -3.79
CA PHE A 78 -3.42 -3.57 -2.57
C PHE A 78 -3.14 -2.09 -2.38
N LEU A 79 -3.23 -1.64 -1.14
CA LEU A 79 -2.82 -0.29 -0.75
C LEU A 79 -1.48 -0.35 -0.03
N TYR A 80 -0.52 0.47 -0.49
CA TYR A 80 0.75 0.72 0.19
C TYR A 80 0.65 2.01 0.98
N THR A 81 0.91 1.94 2.28
CA THR A 81 0.77 3.08 3.19
C THR A 81 1.70 2.96 4.39
N SER A 82 2.07 4.09 4.98
CA SER A 82 2.68 4.18 6.33
C SER A 82 1.65 4.53 7.40
N ILE A 83 0.47 4.98 6.99
CA ILE A 83 -0.58 5.45 7.89
C ILE A 83 -1.37 4.27 8.45
N CYS A 84 -1.42 4.19 9.77
CA CYS A 84 -2.13 3.16 10.51
C CYS A 84 -3.04 3.80 11.58
N ASP A 85 -4.15 4.36 11.16
CA ASP A 85 -5.17 4.97 12.01
C ASP A 85 -6.59 4.79 11.41
N SER A 86 -7.57 5.54 11.88
CA SER A 86 -8.96 5.45 11.41
C SER A 86 -9.16 5.70 9.91
N ARG A 87 -8.18 6.31 9.22
CA ARG A 87 -8.20 6.44 7.75
C ARG A 87 -8.07 5.09 7.06
N LEU A 88 -7.28 4.18 7.67
CA LEU A 88 -7.14 2.82 7.18
C LEU A 88 -8.45 2.04 7.25
N ASP A 89 -9.21 2.19 8.34
CA ASP A 89 -10.50 1.49 8.53
C ASP A 89 -11.47 1.75 7.37
N ARG A 90 -11.46 2.96 6.85
CA ARG A 90 -12.31 3.36 5.71
C ARG A 90 -12.01 2.59 4.42
N ILE A 91 -10.78 2.09 4.27
CA ILE A 91 -10.29 1.50 3.02
C ILE A 91 -10.35 -0.04 3.06
N LEU A 92 -10.39 -0.64 4.26
CA LEU A 92 -10.28 -2.09 4.41
C LEU A 92 -11.31 -2.86 3.57
N ASP A 93 -12.55 -2.37 3.48
CA ASP A 93 -13.62 -3.02 2.71
C ASP A 93 -13.47 -2.87 1.19
N SER A 94 -12.63 -1.94 0.72
CA SER A 94 -12.49 -1.63 -0.70
C SER A 94 -11.27 -2.28 -1.36
N VAL A 95 -10.36 -2.87 -0.57
CA VAL A 95 -9.11 -3.48 -1.04
C VAL A 95 -9.00 -4.95 -0.65
N ASN A 96 -8.20 -5.73 -1.39
CA ASN A 96 -7.88 -7.11 -1.06
C ASN A 96 -6.76 -7.22 -0.02
N GLY A 97 -6.03 -6.16 0.19
CA GLY A 97 -4.99 -6.13 1.21
C GLY A 97 -4.31 -4.79 1.34
N ILE A 98 -3.57 -4.67 2.43
CA ILE A 98 -2.71 -3.53 2.72
C ILE A 98 -1.27 -3.98 2.87
N VAL A 99 -0.35 -3.10 2.50
CA VAL A 99 1.08 -3.22 2.77
C VAL A 99 1.47 -2.02 3.62
N LEU A 100 1.51 -2.23 4.91
CA LEU A 100 1.86 -1.21 5.89
C LEU A 100 3.38 -1.16 6.05
N THR A 101 3.94 0.03 5.98
CA THR A 101 5.38 0.26 6.14
C THR A 101 5.60 1.43 7.09
N PRO A 102 5.70 1.21 8.41
CA PRO A 102 6.06 2.26 9.37
C PRO A 102 7.46 2.81 9.09
N HIS A 103 7.64 4.12 9.24
CA HIS A 103 8.91 4.80 8.93
C HIS A 103 9.57 5.48 10.14
N ASN A 104 8.86 5.60 11.24
CA ASN A 104 9.36 6.26 12.45
C ASN A 104 8.63 5.72 13.70
N LYS A 105 9.05 6.22 14.86
CA LYS A 105 8.48 5.82 16.16
C LYS A 105 6.98 6.11 16.26
N ASP A 106 6.52 7.24 15.76
CA ASP A 106 5.09 7.61 15.81
C ASP A 106 4.23 6.66 14.96
N ASP A 107 4.76 6.20 13.83
CA ASP A 107 4.09 5.19 13.00
C ASP A 107 4.03 3.84 13.72
N VAL A 108 5.10 3.45 14.42
CA VAL A 108 5.13 2.23 15.24
C VAL A 108 4.10 2.30 16.36
N GLU A 109 4.00 3.43 17.08
CA GLU A 109 3.01 3.59 18.14
C GLU A 109 1.56 3.49 17.62
N ARG A 110 1.29 4.11 16.44
CA ARG A 110 -0.02 3.99 15.76
C ARG A 110 -0.29 2.56 15.30
N PHE A 111 0.72 1.91 14.74
CA PHE A 111 0.63 0.50 14.34
C PHE A 111 0.28 -0.39 15.53
N LEU A 112 0.97 -0.26 16.66
CA LEU A 112 0.71 -1.09 17.85
C LEU A 112 -0.73 -0.94 18.36
N LYS A 113 -1.27 0.29 18.40
CA LYS A 113 -2.66 0.55 18.76
C LYS A 113 -3.65 -0.13 17.81
N THR A 114 -3.41 -0.01 16.51
CA THR A 114 -4.25 -0.62 15.48
C THR A 114 -4.13 -2.14 15.49
N ASN A 115 -2.92 -2.68 15.68
CA ASN A 115 -2.68 -4.12 15.77
C ASN A 115 -3.43 -4.74 16.96
N SER A 116 -3.38 -4.11 18.15
CA SER A 116 -4.14 -4.58 19.32
C SER A 116 -5.63 -4.65 19.03
N ARG A 117 -6.19 -3.60 18.44
CA ARG A 117 -7.61 -3.56 18.03
C ARG A 117 -7.94 -4.65 17.01
N PHE A 118 -7.07 -4.89 16.04
CA PHE A 118 -7.25 -5.93 15.03
C PHE A 118 -7.22 -7.34 15.64
N LEU A 119 -6.34 -7.57 16.62
CA LEU A 119 -6.29 -8.83 17.35
C LEU A 119 -7.57 -9.08 18.19
N GLU A 120 -8.12 -8.05 18.82
CA GLU A 120 -9.41 -8.13 19.53
C GLU A 120 -10.56 -8.53 18.58
N MET A 121 -10.53 -8.05 17.34
CA MET A 121 -11.52 -8.35 16.30
C MET A 121 -11.28 -9.68 15.58
N LYS A 122 -10.20 -10.40 15.87
CA LYS A 122 -9.79 -11.64 15.18
C LYS A 122 -10.88 -12.72 15.19
N GLY A 123 -11.74 -12.76 16.21
CA GLY A 123 -12.84 -13.71 16.35
C GLY A 123 -14.06 -13.44 15.45
N VAL A 124 -14.15 -12.30 14.78
CA VAL A 124 -15.34 -11.84 14.06
C VAL A 124 -15.37 -12.31 12.58
N GLY A 125 -14.39 -13.10 12.13
CA GLY A 125 -14.37 -13.67 10.77
C GLY A 125 -13.97 -12.71 9.63
N TYR A 126 -13.92 -11.42 9.89
CA TYR A 126 -13.64 -10.37 8.91
C TYR A 126 -12.23 -10.48 8.29
N TRP A 127 -11.24 -10.85 9.10
CA TRP A 127 -9.81 -10.87 8.69
C TRP A 127 -9.43 -12.00 7.73
N HIS A 128 -10.32 -12.94 7.47
CA HIS A 128 -10.04 -14.05 6.52
C HIS A 128 -10.05 -13.60 5.05
N THR A 129 -10.57 -12.41 4.76
CA THR A 129 -10.72 -11.90 3.40
C THR A 129 -9.68 -10.85 3.01
N ILE A 130 -8.96 -10.28 3.98
CA ILE A 130 -8.00 -9.19 3.76
C ILE A 130 -6.58 -9.67 4.03
N SER A 131 -5.67 -9.41 3.09
CA SER A 131 -4.23 -9.67 3.26
C SER A 131 -3.56 -8.52 4.00
N LEU A 132 -3.12 -8.77 5.24
CA LEU A 132 -2.35 -7.82 6.03
C LEU A 132 -0.85 -8.11 5.86
N ARG A 133 -0.10 -7.16 5.30
CA ARG A 133 1.34 -7.26 5.09
C ARG A 133 2.04 -6.13 5.84
N LEU A 134 3.09 -6.47 6.56
CA LEU A 134 3.90 -5.51 7.33
C LEU A 134 5.34 -5.55 6.84
N ASN A 135 5.78 -4.44 6.26
CA ASN A 135 7.16 -4.25 5.86
C ASN A 135 7.92 -3.54 6.99
N LEU A 136 9.05 -4.08 7.42
CA LEU A 136 9.84 -3.54 8.51
C LEU A 136 11.29 -3.32 8.08
N PHE A 137 11.74 -2.08 8.11
CA PHE A 137 13.17 -1.77 8.10
C PHE A 137 13.79 -2.16 9.44
N LYS A 138 15.09 -2.45 9.46
CA LYS A 138 15.79 -2.97 10.64
C LYS A 138 15.62 -2.06 11.87
N ASP A 139 15.83 -0.77 11.72
CA ASP A 139 15.69 0.26 12.76
C ASP A 139 14.26 0.35 13.30
N ILE A 140 13.26 0.20 12.43
CA ILE A 140 11.85 0.18 12.82
C ILE A 140 11.49 -1.11 13.56
N LYS A 141 12.02 -2.25 13.11
CA LYS A 141 11.80 -3.54 13.77
C LYS A 141 12.35 -3.56 15.19
N GLU A 142 13.48 -2.91 15.43
CA GLU A 142 14.10 -2.77 16.75
C GLU A 142 13.27 -1.89 17.72
N MET A 143 12.32 -1.09 17.20
CA MET A 143 11.40 -0.29 18.01
C MET A 143 10.15 -1.06 18.47
N LEU A 144 9.90 -2.25 17.91
CA LEU A 144 8.76 -3.06 18.34
C LEU A 144 9.02 -3.66 19.74
N PRO A 145 8.01 -3.68 20.61
CA PRO A 145 8.12 -4.34 21.91
C PRO A 145 8.44 -5.83 21.76
N GLU A 146 9.25 -6.35 22.67
CA GLU A 146 9.50 -7.78 22.75
C GLU A 146 8.18 -8.55 22.98
N GLY A 147 7.99 -9.64 22.22
CA GLY A 147 6.79 -10.47 22.32
C GLY A 147 5.51 -9.88 21.69
N VAL A 148 5.60 -8.80 20.91
CA VAL A 148 4.43 -8.28 20.19
C VAL A 148 3.82 -9.36 19.30
N ASP A 149 2.51 -9.58 19.41
CA ASP A 149 1.79 -10.53 18.54
C ASP A 149 1.56 -9.94 17.15
N LEU A 150 2.26 -10.47 16.17
CA LEU A 150 2.14 -10.11 14.74
C LEU A 150 1.43 -11.20 13.92
N SER A 151 0.73 -12.14 14.56
CA SER A 151 0.12 -13.31 13.90
C SER A 151 -0.90 -12.98 12.80
N LEU A 152 -1.45 -11.79 12.78
CA LEU A 152 -2.31 -11.29 11.71
C LEU A 152 -1.56 -10.83 10.47
N TRP A 153 -0.27 -10.56 10.60
CA TRP A 153 0.52 -9.88 9.59
C TRP A 153 1.51 -10.84 8.89
N LYS A 154 1.55 -10.76 7.59
CA LYS A 154 2.67 -11.33 6.84
C LYS A 154 3.83 -10.34 6.89
N VAL A 155 4.78 -10.58 7.81
CA VAL A 155 5.93 -9.71 8.02
C VAL A 155 7.00 -9.94 6.97
N LYS A 156 7.58 -8.85 6.46
CA LYS A 156 8.71 -8.85 5.54
C LYS A 156 9.77 -7.88 6.04
N ASP A 157 11.00 -8.36 6.20
CA ASP A 157 12.15 -7.50 6.44
C ASP A 157 12.51 -6.74 5.16
N MET A 158 12.76 -5.44 5.31
CA MET A 158 13.04 -4.52 4.21
C MET A 158 14.43 -3.92 4.36
N GLU A 159 15.04 -3.66 3.21
CA GLU A 159 16.26 -2.87 3.10
C GLU A 159 16.02 -1.68 2.18
N TRP A 160 16.71 -0.57 2.44
CA TRP A 160 16.69 0.57 1.55
C TRP A 160 17.47 0.24 0.27
N ILE A 161 16.80 0.38 -0.86
CA ILE A 161 17.40 0.14 -2.18
C ILE A 161 17.59 1.51 -2.85
N LYS A 162 18.84 1.81 -3.19
CA LYS A 162 19.17 3.03 -3.93
C LYS A 162 18.43 3.03 -5.28
N ASP A 163 18.00 4.23 -5.71
CA ASP A 163 17.33 4.48 -7.00
C ASP A 163 15.98 3.77 -7.19
N CYS A 164 15.50 3.05 -6.16
CA CYS A 164 14.15 2.50 -6.11
C CYS A 164 13.69 1.82 -7.43
N PRO A 165 14.42 0.83 -7.96
CA PRO A 165 14.11 0.24 -9.26
C PRO A 165 12.71 -0.39 -9.26
N VAL A 166 12.03 -0.33 -10.40
CA VAL A 166 10.76 -1.04 -10.57
C VAL A 166 11.05 -2.54 -10.58
N PRO A 167 10.40 -3.34 -9.71
CA PRO A 167 10.60 -4.79 -9.69
C PRO A 167 10.23 -5.43 -11.04
N GLU A 168 10.93 -6.51 -11.38
CA GLU A 168 10.62 -7.26 -12.59
C GLU A 168 9.16 -7.76 -12.59
N GLY A 169 8.48 -7.63 -13.72
CA GLY A 169 7.07 -8.02 -13.87
C GLY A 169 6.07 -7.00 -13.37
N GLU A 170 6.50 -5.84 -12.87
CA GLU A 170 5.65 -4.72 -12.54
C GLU A 170 5.65 -3.66 -13.64
N ASP A 171 4.49 -3.09 -13.93
CA ASP A 171 4.30 -1.92 -14.80
C ASP A 171 4.08 -0.71 -13.89
N PHE A 172 4.96 0.29 -13.95
CA PHE A 172 4.84 1.47 -13.11
C PHE A 172 4.21 2.61 -13.90
N ARG A 173 3.04 3.07 -13.43
CA ARG A 173 2.26 4.12 -14.08
C ARG A 173 1.68 5.08 -13.05
N ARG A 174 1.27 6.25 -13.51
CA ARG A 174 0.54 7.21 -12.70
C ARG A 174 -0.91 7.38 -13.15
N ILE A 175 -1.76 7.88 -12.27
CA ILE A 175 -3.09 8.34 -12.64
C ILE A 175 -3.00 9.63 -13.49
N GLU A 176 -4.10 10.01 -14.14
CA GLU A 176 -4.15 11.19 -15.02
C GLU A 176 -3.70 12.45 -14.28
N ASN A 177 -4.30 12.75 -13.12
CA ASN A 177 -3.99 13.89 -12.29
C ASN A 177 -3.60 13.41 -10.88
N LEU A 178 -2.32 13.59 -10.51
CA LEU A 178 -1.83 13.29 -9.16
C LEU A 178 -2.53 14.18 -8.12
N TRP A 179 -2.75 13.63 -6.92
CA TRP A 179 -3.49 14.29 -5.83
C TRP A 179 -2.63 15.25 -5.01
#